data_feb275330f57cf1320f8e5e200066fc2
#
_entry.id   feb275330f57cf1320f8e5e200066fc2
#
_cell.length_a   1.000
_cell.length_b   1.000
_cell.length_c   1.000
_cell.angle_alpha   90.00
_cell.angle_beta   90.00
_cell.angle_gamma   90.00
#
_symmetry.space_group_name_H-M   'P 1'
#
loop_
_entity.id
_entity.type
_entity.pdbx_description
1 polymer ?
#
loop_
_entity_poly.entity_id
_entity_poly.type
_entity_poly.pdbx_seq_one_letter_code
_entity_poly.pdbx_strand_id
1 'polypeptide(L)'
;MPIHDLGYRPWNGEKCGRWLRPRFIAASGIALVWRRKWLRLMLMLAWLPIFVPAIGIFAFEYSSTEPQMLQFVGNLVGGPLQRPDLAMQLLADPDSARHEVWTLLIMAFFRYPQLSAMVLLVGLIAPMLISYDLRSRAYLMYFSRPLNVIDYMLGKASVVWFFLSMIVTLPALILYLIGVMLSPDLSVVQQTWDIPIRILSASVVLLVPTTIVAMCYSAHTSESRYASFSWFATWILGFVAYQILTFMGTNFGPRRRREFVDGSLLESIDYDRWRLLSPYHALGKVQASIFGLDTTPGSVVPSVLLLIAVTIVGAWLVRRKILALLSI
;
A
#
# COMPACT_ATOMS: atom_id res chain seq x y z
N MET A 1 -52.22 18.50 23.08
CA MET A 1 -51.68 18.50 21.71
C MET A 1 -52.12 17.24 21.04
N PRO A 2 -52.82 17.26 19.91
CA PRO A 2 -53.14 16.02 19.22
C PRO A 2 -51.85 15.38 18.69
N ILE A 3 -51.59 14.18 19.11
CA ILE A 3 -50.55 13.35 18.52
C ILE A 3 -51.04 13.07 17.09
N HIS A 4 -50.50 13.78 16.11
CA HIS A 4 -50.71 13.40 14.73
C HIS A 4 -50.09 12.01 14.54
N ASP A 5 -50.96 11.04 14.27
CA ASP A 5 -50.59 9.70 13.90
C ASP A 5 -49.76 9.80 12.61
N LEU A 6 -48.43 9.84 12.76
CA LEU A 6 -47.51 9.74 11.66
C LEU A 6 -47.60 8.32 11.12
N GLY A 7 -48.71 8.04 10.40
CA GLY A 7 -49.02 6.74 9.87
C GLY A 7 -47.80 6.07 9.27
N TYR A 8 -47.33 4.99 9.87
CA TYR A 8 -46.27 4.16 9.33
C TYR A 8 -46.66 3.70 7.92
N ARG A 9 -46.03 4.30 6.94
CA ARG A 9 -46.20 3.89 5.54
C ARG A 9 -45.31 2.65 5.31
N PRO A 10 -45.93 1.49 5.01
CA PRO A 10 -45.14 0.30 4.68
C PRO A 10 -44.25 0.60 3.46
N TRP A 11 -43.00 0.15 3.52
CA TRP A 11 -42.08 0.29 2.41
C TRP A 11 -42.49 -0.66 1.26
N ASN A 12 -42.95 -0.09 0.15
CA ASN A 12 -43.37 -0.84 -1.07
C ASN A 12 -42.25 -0.89 -2.13
N GLY A 13 -41.04 -0.39 -1.83
CA GLY A 13 -39.90 -0.41 -2.76
C GLY A 13 -39.20 -1.78 -2.84
N GLU A 14 -38.50 -2.01 -3.93
CA GLU A 14 -37.69 -3.21 -4.11
C GLU A 14 -36.65 -3.37 -3.00
N LYS A 15 -36.54 -4.57 -2.44
CA LYS A 15 -35.52 -4.87 -1.43
C LYS A 15 -34.18 -5.06 -2.12
N CYS A 16 -33.20 -4.20 -1.82
CA CYS A 16 -31.84 -4.36 -2.30
C CYS A 16 -31.24 -5.72 -1.89
N GLY A 17 -30.65 -6.41 -2.86
CA GLY A 17 -29.96 -7.67 -2.65
C GLY A 17 -28.85 -7.54 -1.59
N ARG A 18 -28.53 -8.62 -0.88
CA ARG A 18 -27.53 -8.64 0.20
C ARG A 18 -26.16 -8.10 -0.23
N TRP A 19 -25.74 -8.39 -1.45
CA TRP A 19 -24.45 -7.96 -2.01
C TRP A 19 -24.32 -6.45 -2.26
N LEU A 20 -25.43 -5.72 -2.32
CA LEU A 20 -25.44 -4.26 -2.51
C LEU A 20 -25.28 -3.49 -1.19
N ARG A 21 -25.50 -4.13 -0.04
CA ARG A 21 -25.45 -3.46 1.28
C ARG A 21 -24.11 -2.82 1.60
N PRO A 22 -22.95 -3.48 1.42
CA PRO A 22 -21.66 -2.86 1.66
C PRO A 22 -21.40 -1.63 0.77
N ARG A 23 -21.98 -1.60 -0.46
CA ARG A 23 -21.81 -0.49 -1.40
C ARG A 23 -22.42 0.82 -0.88
N PHE A 24 -23.55 0.78 -0.19
CA PHE A 24 -24.15 1.98 0.40
C PHE A 24 -23.29 2.55 1.53
N ILE A 25 -22.69 1.68 2.35
CA ILE A 25 -21.76 2.11 3.40
C ILE A 25 -20.51 2.69 2.77
N ALA A 26 -19.95 2.05 1.74
CA ALA A 26 -18.80 2.54 1.00
C ALA A 26 -19.09 3.90 0.36
N ALA A 27 -20.20 4.05 -0.35
CA ALA A 27 -20.57 5.30 -1.02
C ALA A 27 -20.72 6.46 -0.03
N SER A 28 -21.37 6.25 1.11
CA SER A 28 -21.50 7.26 2.16
C SER A 28 -20.14 7.63 2.77
N GLY A 29 -19.28 6.65 3.01
CA GLY A 29 -17.91 6.88 3.51
C GLY A 29 -17.03 7.62 2.52
N ILE A 30 -17.06 7.24 1.23
CA ILE A 30 -16.34 7.94 0.15
C ILE A 30 -16.81 9.39 0.05
N ALA A 31 -18.14 9.63 0.05
CA ALA A 31 -18.70 10.97 0.01
C ALA A 31 -18.27 11.83 1.21
N LEU A 32 -18.20 11.24 2.41
CA LEU A 32 -17.74 11.93 3.62
C LEU A 32 -16.27 12.37 3.51
N VAL A 33 -15.40 11.51 3.03
CA VAL A 33 -13.97 11.81 2.80
C VAL A 33 -13.82 12.86 1.71
N TRP A 34 -14.55 12.71 0.59
CA TRP A 34 -14.47 13.59 -0.57
C TRP A 34 -14.90 15.02 -0.28
N ARG A 35 -15.82 15.24 0.66
CA ARG A 35 -16.25 16.58 1.09
C ARG A 35 -15.16 17.39 1.78
N ARG A 36 -14.10 16.73 2.30
CA ARG A 36 -13.00 17.40 2.99
C ARG A 36 -11.98 17.97 2.02
N LYS A 37 -11.86 19.29 1.94
CA LYS A 37 -10.95 19.99 1.01
C LYS A 37 -9.50 19.53 1.16
N TRP A 38 -9.01 19.36 2.39
CA TRP A 38 -7.64 18.93 2.68
C TRP A 38 -7.33 17.51 2.16
N LEU A 39 -8.27 16.59 2.31
CA LEU A 39 -8.07 15.21 1.81
C LEU A 39 -8.05 15.18 0.27
N ARG A 40 -8.87 15.99 -0.40
CA ARG A 40 -8.80 16.16 -1.86
C ARG A 40 -7.46 16.72 -2.31
N LEU A 41 -6.95 17.75 -1.61
CA LEU A 41 -5.64 18.31 -1.92
C LEU A 41 -4.54 17.25 -1.77
N MET A 42 -4.54 16.48 -0.68
CA MET A 42 -3.59 15.40 -0.48
C MET A 42 -3.68 14.30 -1.55
N LEU A 43 -4.91 13.96 -1.98
CA LEU A 43 -5.10 13.04 -3.10
C LEU A 43 -4.47 13.57 -4.38
N MET A 44 -4.64 14.87 -4.69
CA MET A 44 -4.01 15.49 -5.86
C MET A 44 -2.49 15.50 -5.74
N LEU A 45 -1.95 15.87 -4.58
CA LEU A 45 -0.51 15.85 -4.33
C LEU A 45 0.10 14.45 -4.41
N ALA A 46 -0.66 13.40 -4.03
CA ALA A 46 -0.22 12.02 -4.13
C ALA A 46 -0.02 11.55 -5.60
N TRP A 47 -0.54 12.29 -6.58
CA TRP A 47 -0.31 12.02 -7.99
C TRP A 47 0.96 12.65 -8.55
N LEU A 48 1.51 13.69 -7.91
CA LEU A 48 2.71 14.37 -8.40
C LEU A 48 3.91 13.43 -8.60
N PRO A 49 4.18 12.46 -7.70
CA PRO A 49 5.31 11.57 -7.88
C PRO A 49 5.27 10.67 -9.13
N ILE A 50 4.13 10.56 -9.82
CA ILE A 50 4.00 9.77 -11.06
C ILE A 50 4.91 10.29 -12.17
N PHE A 51 5.18 11.61 -12.17
CA PHE A 51 6.00 12.23 -13.20
C PHE A 51 7.44 11.72 -13.20
N VAL A 52 7.98 11.34 -12.05
CA VAL A 52 9.37 10.85 -11.96
C VAL A 52 9.56 9.55 -12.75
N PRO A 53 8.80 8.46 -12.47
CA PRO A 53 8.92 7.24 -13.27
C PRO A 53 8.38 7.42 -14.69
N ALA A 54 7.42 8.31 -14.95
CA ALA A 54 6.95 8.61 -16.31
C ALA A 54 8.07 9.24 -17.16
N ILE A 55 8.83 10.19 -16.60
CA ILE A 55 10.03 10.74 -17.26
C ILE A 55 11.08 9.64 -17.44
N GLY A 56 11.26 8.76 -16.47
CA GLY A 56 12.17 7.62 -16.58
C GLY A 56 11.82 6.67 -17.74
N ILE A 57 10.53 6.32 -17.87
CA ILE A 57 10.02 5.50 -18.99
C ILE A 57 10.20 6.24 -20.31
N PHE A 58 9.86 7.54 -20.37
CA PHE A 58 10.04 8.35 -21.56
C PHE A 58 11.52 8.41 -21.97
N ALA A 59 12.43 8.70 -21.02
CA ALA A 59 13.85 8.75 -21.30
C ALA A 59 14.39 7.40 -21.78
N PHE A 60 13.88 6.29 -21.24
CA PHE A 60 14.24 4.95 -21.68
C PHE A 60 13.78 4.67 -23.12
N GLU A 61 12.51 4.89 -23.44
CA GLU A 61 11.99 4.64 -24.79
C GLU A 61 12.63 5.58 -25.83
N TYR A 62 12.89 6.83 -25.46
CA TYR A 62 13.61 7.78 -26.34
C TYR A 62 15.08 7.42 -26.50
N SER A 63 15.70 6.76 -25.52
CA SER A 63 17.12 6.36 -25.58
C SER A 63 17.41 5.32 -26.67
N SER A 64 16.41 4.56 -27.09
CA SER A 64 16.54 3.62 -28.21
C SER A 64 16.82 4.33 -29.54
N THR A 65 16.48 5.62 -29.63
CA THR A 65 16.66 6.46 -30.83
C THR A 65 17.95 7.28 -30.78
N GLU A 66 18.45 7.63 -29.60
CA GLU A 66 19.57 8.54 -29.38
C GLU A 66 20.67 7.96 -28.46
N PRO A 67 21.88 7.66 -28.97
CA PRO A 67 22.94 7.02 -28.18
C PRO A 67 23.39 7.79 -26.92
N GLN A 68 23.30 9.13 -26.94
CA GLN A 68 23.64 9.94 -25.78
C GLN A 68 22.66 9.76 -24.62
N MET A 69 21.37 9.61 -24.95
CA MET A 69 20.33 9.31 -23.95
C MET A 69 20.50 7.91 -23.37
N LEU A 70 20.90 6.95 -24.16
CA LEU A 70 21.17 5.58 -23.70
C LEU A 70 22.24 5.58 -22.61
N GLN A 71 23.36 6.31 -22.81
CA GLN A 71 24.39 6.44 -21.79
C GLN A 71 23.89 7.15 -20.52
N PHE A 72 23.06 8.19 -20.68
CA PHE A 72 22.49 8.91 -19.56
C PHE A 72 21.57 7.97 -18.71
N VAL A 73 20.69 7.23 -19.35
CA VAL A 73 19.81 6.26 -18.65
C VAL A 73 20.64 5.14 -18.04
N GLY A 74 21.65 4.61 -18.71
CA GLY A 74 22.57 3.61 -18.18
C GLY A 74 23.28 4.09 -16.92
N ASN A 75 23.74 5.34 -16.90
CA ASN A 75 24.36 5.94 -15.71
C ASN A 75 23.37 6.12 -14.55
N LEU A 76 22.09 6.46 -14.83
CA LEU A 76 21.05 6.54 -13.80
C LEU A 76 20.71 5.17 -13.22
N VAL A 77 20.63 4.15 -14.06
CA VAL A 77 20.33 2.78 -13.62
C VAL A 77 21.50 2.20 -12.82
N GLY A 78 22.73 2.38 -13.29
CA GLY A 78 23.95 1.87 -12.62
C GLY A 78 24.31 2.60 -11.35
N GLY A 79 24.06 3.92 -11.27
CA GLY A 79 24.38 4.77 -10.14
C GLY A 79 23.25 4.85 -9.10
N PRO A 80 22.31 5.79 -9.24
CA PRO A 80 21.25 6.01 -8.23
C PRO A 80 20.38 4.79 -7.94
N LEU A 81 20.09 3.96 -8.95
CA LEU A 81 19.27 2.76 -8.80
C LEU A 81 20.07 1.52 -8.36
N GLN A 82 21.40 1.64 -8.27
CA GLN A 82 22.32 0.60 -7.80
C GLN A 82 22.19 -0.75 -8.54
N ARG A 83 21.95 -0.69 -9.85
CA ARG A 83 21.82 -1.86 -10.72
C ARG A 83 22.80 -1.81 -11.90
N PRO A 84 24.12 -2.00 -11.63
CA PRO A 84 25.14 -1.96 -12.69
C PRO A 84 25.01 -3.10 -13.70
N ASP A 85 24.48 -4.25 -13.28
CA ASP A 85 24.13 -5.38 -14.12
C ASP A 85 23.12 -4.99 -15.22
N LEU A 86 22.02 -4.35 -14.80
CA LEU A 86 20.99 -3.87 -15.70
C LEU A 86 21.50 -2.71 -16.60
N ALA A 87 22.36 -1.85 -16.07
CA ALA A 87 22.97 -0.77 -16.87
C ALA A 87 23.83 -1.34 -18.00
N MET A 88 24.61 -2.39 -17.75
CA MET A 88 25.39 -3.07 -18.79
C MET A 88 24.51 -3.75 -19.83
N GLN A 89 23.46 -4.42 -19.40
CA GLN A 89 22.50 -5.04 -20.31
C GLN A 89 21.78 -4.00 -21.18
N LEU A 90 21.38 -2.88 -20.59
CA LEU A 90 20.74 -1.77 -21.29
C LEU A 90 21.65 -1.19 -22.41
N LEU A 91 22.95 -1.04 -22.13
CA LEU A 91 23.91 -0.54 -23.13
C LEU A 91 24.22 -1.53 -24.25
N ALA A 92 24.07 -2.84 -23.97
CA ALA A 92 24.30 -3.89 -24.95
C ALA A 92 23.06 -4.13 -25.83
N ASP A 93 21.88 -4.23 -25.25
CA ASP A 93 20.62 -4.48 -25.93
C ASP A 93 19.45 -3.83 -25.14
N PRO A 94 19.00 -2.63 -25.55
CA PRO A 94 17.90 -1.92 -24.89
C PRO A 94 16.58 -2.70 -24.87
N ASP A 95 16.29 -3.47 -25.92
CA ASP A 95 15.02 -4.19 -26.03
C ASP A 95 14.91 -5.32 -25.01
N SER A 96 16.03 -6.04 -24.76
CA SER A 96 16.08 -7.07 -23.73
C SER A 96 15.97 -6.51 -22.31
N ALA A 97 16.41 -5.28 -22.07
CA ALA A 97 16.37 -4.62 -20.77
C ALA A 97 15.01 -3.96 -20.47
N ARG A 98 14.15 -3.75 -21.48
CA ARG A 98 12.88 -3.02 -21.37
C ARG A 98 11.98 -3.52 -20.25
N HIS A 99 11.73 -4.80 -20.19
CA HIS A 99 10.88 -5.41 -19.17
C HIS A 99 11.38 -5.13 -17.76
N GLU A 100 12.68 -5.26 -17.53
CA GLU A 100 13.28 -5.07 -16.21
C GLU A 100 13.32 -3.58 -15.81
N VAL A 101 13.62 -2.68 -16.76
CA VAL A 101 13.63 -1.23 -16.53
C VAL A 101 12.22 -0.73 -16.18
N TRP A 102 11.20 -1.12 -16.92
CA TRP A 102 9.83 -0.73 -16.62
C TRP A 102 9.39 -1.26 -15.25
N THR A 103 9.68 -2.52 -15.00
CA THR A 103 9.37 -3.17 -13.72
C THR A 103 10.05 -2.46 -12.56
N LEU A 104 11.33 -2.08 -12.72
CA LEU A 104 12.11 -1.35 -11.72
C LEU A 104 11.52 0.04 -11.42
N LEU A 105 11.16 0.80 -12.47
CA LEU A 105 10.57 2.13 -12.32
C LEU A 105 9.20 2.08 -11.64
N ILE A 106 8.35 1.11 -12.03
CA ILE A 106 7.04 0.90 -11.41
C ILE A 106 7.20 0.45 -9.95
N MET A 107 8.13 -0.47 -9.67
CA MET A 107 8.41 -0.87 -8.29
C MET A 107 8.94 0.29 -7.45
N ALA A 108 9.83 1.12 -7.98
CA ALA A 108 10.33 2.31 -7.30
C ALA A 108 9.19 3.28 -6.95
N PHE A 109 8.22 3.45 -7.86
CA PHE A 109 7.00 4.23 -7.62
C PHE A 109 6.19 3.66 -6.44
N PHE A 110 5.96 2.34 -6.39
CA PHE A 110 5.29 1.70 -5.26
C PHE A 110 6.05 1.87 -3.95
N ARG A 111 7.37 1.76 -4.01
CA ARG A 111 8.23 1.68 -2.83
C ARG A 111 8.42 3.01 -2.13
N TYR A 112 8.66 4.07 -2.87
CA TYR A 112 9.08 5.35 -2.29
C TYR A 112 7.92 6.35 -2.15
N PRO A 113 7.39 6.96 -3.22
CA PRO A 113 6.40 8.01 -3.06
C PRO A 113 5.03 7.48 -2.60
N GLN A 114 4.59 6.35 -3.15
CA GLN A 114 3.23 5.88 -2.90
C GLN A 114 3.07 5.30 -1.50
N LEU A 115 4.09 4.66 -0.98
CA LEU A 115 4.05 4.18 0.40
C LEU A 115 3.94 5.34 1.38
N SER A 116 4.68 6.43 1.16
CA SER A 116 4.59 7.64 1.99
C SER A 116 3.21 8.29 1.90
N ALA A 117 2.68 8.44 0.68
CA ALA A 117 1.34 8.96 0.44
C ALA A 117 0.26 8.07 1.09
N MET A 118 0.40 6.75 1.00
CA MET A 118 -0.48 5.79 1.65
C MET A 118 -0.47 5.95 3.17
N VAL A 119 0.70 6.01 3.80
CA VAL A 119 0.81 6.16 5.27
C VAL A 119 0.09 7.43 5.73
N LEU A 120 0.33 8.55 5.04
CA LEU A 120 -0.33 9.82 5.36
C LEU A 120 -1.84 9.75 5.14
N LEU A 121 -2.29 9.28 3.98
CA LEU A 121 -3.70 9.25 3.64
C LEU A 121 -4.51 8.32 4.56
N VAL A 122 -4.02 7.09 4.77
CA VAL A 122 -4.70 6.12 5.63
C VAL A 122 -4.74 6.61 7.07
N GLY A 123 -3.65 7.22 7.58
CA GLY A 123 -3.62 7.81 8.92
C GLY A 123 -4.66 8.91 9.15
N LEU A 124 -5.12 9.57 8.09
CA LEU A 124 -6.17 10.58 8.16
C LEU A 124 -7.58 10.01 7.91
N ILE A 125 -7.70 8.99 7.05
CA ILE A 125 -9.00 8.36 6.73
C ILE A 125 -9.40 7.33 7.78
N ALA A 126 -8.47 6.50 8.27
CA ALA A 126 -8.76 5.41 9.18
C ALA A 126 -9.57 5.82 10.42
N PRO A 127 -9.27 6.93 11.10
CA PRO A 127 -10.05 7.40 12.25
C PRO A 127 -11.50 7.75 11.89
N MET A 128 -11.75 8.11 10.63
CA MET A 128 -13.10 8.44 10.15
C MET A 128 -13.95 7.19 9.86
N LEU A 129 -13.34 5.99 9.85
CA LEU A 129 -14.04 4.76 9.50
C LEU A 129 -14.93 4.25 10.64
N ILE A 130 -14.32 3.86 11.75
CA ILE A 130 -15.00 3.19 12.86
C ILE A 130 -14.98 4.05 14.12
N SER A 131 -13.87 4.75 14.45
CA SER A 131 -13.78 5.59 15.64
C SER A 131 -14.86 6.69 15.65
N TYR A 132 -15.14 7.28 14.49
CA TYR A 132 -16.22 8.28 14.37
C TYR A 132 -17.61 7.68 14.60
N ASP A 133 -17.86 6.48 14.07
CA ASP A 133 -19.12 5.77 14.30
C ASP A 133 -19.28 5.36 15.77
N LEU A 134 -18.19 4.97 16.45
CA LEU A 134 -18.19 4.68 17.88
C LEU A 134 -18.52 5.91 18.72
N ARG A 135 -17.88 7.03 18.40
CA ARG A 135 -18.09 8.30 19.11
C ARG A 135 -19.51 8.83 18.95
N SER A 136 -20.04 8.79 17.72
CA SER A 136 -21.39 9.29 17.41
C SER A 136 -22.50 8.26 17.67
N ARG A 137 -22.17 7.05 18.10
CA ARG A 137 -23.08 5.89 18.23
C ARG A 137 -23.80 5.54 16.93
N ALA A 138 -23.27 5.94 15.78
CA ALA A 138 -23.89 5.68 14.48
C ALA A 138 -23.97 4.18 14.16
N TYR A 139 -23.15 3.34 14.78
CA TYR A 139 -23.22 1.88 14.64
C TYR A 139 -24.62 1.34 15.02
N LEU A 140 -25.33 1.94 15.97
CA LEU A 140 -26.69 1.55 16.33
C LEU A 140 -27.67 1.71 15.14
N MET A 141 -27.50 2.75 14.34
CA MET A 141 -28.32 2.95 13.12
C MET A 141 -28.01 1.93 12.04
N TYR A 142 -26.77 1.50 11.90
CA TYR A 142 -26.40 0.47 10.93
C TYR A 142 -27.01 -0.88 11.31
N PHE A 143 -26.92 -1.25 12.58
CA PHE A 143 -27.36 -2.56 13.05
C PHE A 143 -28.86 -2.63 13.45
N SER A 144 -29.58 -1.49 13.46
CA SER A 144 -31.05 -1.51 13.49
C SER A 144 -31.68 -2.04 12.19
N ARG A 145 -30.88 -2.16 11.13
CA ARG A 145 -31.26 -2.77 9.85
C ARG A 145 -30.66 -4.17 9.75
N PRO A 146 -31.14 -5.06 8.88
CA PRO A 146 -30.61 -6.41 8.73
C PRO A 146 -29.23 -6.39 8.05
N LEU A 147 -28.23 -5.81 8.73
CA LEU A 147 -26.86 -5.69 8.30
C LEU A 147 -25.97 -6.62 9.13
N ASN A 148 -25.15 -7.43 8.48
CA ASN A 148 -24.17 -8.26 9.17
C ASN A 148 -22.89 -7.50 9.48
N VAL A 149 -22.17 -7.93 10.52
CA VAL A 149 -20.86 -7.37 10.88
C VAL A 149 -19.89 -7.41 9.71
N ILE A 150 -19.91 -8.48 8.92
CA ILE A 150 -19.04 -8.63 7.73
C ILE A 150 -19.42 -7.59 6.67
N ASP A 151 -20.71 -7.35 6.41
CA ASP A 151 -21.16 -6.35 5.44
C ASP A 151 -20.71 -4.93 5.86
N TYR A 152 -20.77 -4.64 7.16
CA TYR A 152 -20.26 -3.39 7.72
C TYR A 152 -18.73 -3.25 7.55
N MET A 153 -17.98 -4.30 7.92
CA MET A 153 -16.53 -4.31 7.76
C MET A 153 -16.10 -4.14 6.30
N LEU A 154 -16.72 -4.88 5.38
CA LEU A 154 -16.44 -4.76 3.95
C LEU A 154 -16.81 -3.37 3.41
N GLY A 155 -17.93 -2.79 3.83
CA GLY A 155 -18.29 -1.44 3.45
C GLY A 155 -17.28 -0.39 3.90
N LYS A 156 -16.77 -0.50 5.13
CA LYS A 156 -15.72 0.41 5.64
C LYS A 156 -14.36 0.15 4.99
N ALA A 157 -13.98 -1.12 4.78
CA ALA A 157 -12.76 -1.48 4.06
C ALA A 157 -12.76 -0.93 2.63
N SER A 158 -13.89 -1.01 1.94
CA SER A 158 -14.04 -0.52 0.56
C SER A 158 -13.78 0.99 0.44
N VAL A 159 -14.02 1.78 1.48
CA VAL A 159 -13.67 3.20 1.50
C VAL A 159 -12.14 3.38 1.36
N VAL A 160 -11.37 2.66 2.19
CA VAL A 160 -9.91 2.73 2.14
C VAL A 160 -9.39 2.18 0.82
N TRP A 161 -9.92 1.05 0.36
CA TRP A 161 -9.52 0.44 -0.90
C TRP A 161 -9.75 1.37 -2.09
N PHE A 162 -10.86 2.09 -2.12
CA PHE A 162 -11.14 3.07 -3.17
C PHE A 162 -10.06 4.15 -3.24
N PHE A 163 -9.75 4.79 -2.11
CA PHE A 163 -8.75 5.86 -2.08
C PHE A 163 -7.32 5.34 -2.31
N LEU A 164 -6.97 4.19 -1.75
CA LEU A 164 -5.67 3.58 -1.99
C LEU A 164 -5.50 3.12 -3.44
N SER A 165 -6.52 2.50 -4.04
CA SER A 165 -6.47 2.14 -5.46
C SER A 165 -6.32 3.36 -6.35
N MET A 166 -6.95 4.48 -5.99
CA MET A 166 -6.85 5.74 -6.72
C MET A 166 -5.44 6.34 -6.68
N ILE A 167 -4.69 6.18 -5.59
CA ILE A 167 -3.34 6.76 -5.46
C ILE A 167 -2.22 5.77 -5.75
N VAL A 168 -2.45 4.46 -5.69
CA VAL A 168 -1.42 3.43 -5.90
C VAL A 168 -1.65 2.67 -7.20
N THR A 169 -2.78 1.96 -7.30
CA THR A 169 -3.04 1.04 -8.40
C THR A 169 -3.28 1.78 -9.72
N LEU A 170 -4.14 2.79 -9.69
CA LEU A 170 -4.50 3.53 -10.90
C LEU A 170 -3.31 4.27 -11.52
N PRO A 171 -2.49 5.03 -10.76
CA PRO A 171 -1.30 5.67 -11.32
C PRO A 171 -0.27 4.66 -11.85
N ALA A 172 -0.08 3.52 -11.19
CA ALA A 172 0.85 2.49 -11.67
C ALA A 172 0.38 1.87 -13.00
N LEU A 173 -0.92 1.63 -13.17
CA LEU A 173 -1.49 1.18 -14.44
C LEU A 173 -1.36 2.26 -15.53
N ILE A 174 -1.53 3.53 -15.19
CA ILE A 174 -1.32 4.65 -16.12
C ILE A 174 0.15 4.72 -16.53
N LEU A 175 1.11 4.51 -15.62
CA LEU A 175 2.52 4.43 -15.96
C LEU A 175 2.80 3.33 -16.98
N TYR A 176 2.23 2.15 -16.79
CA TYR A 176 2.33 1.06 -17.77
C TYR A 176 1.74 1.46 -19.12
N LEU A 177 0.56 2.09 -19.14
CA LEU A 177 -0.07 2.56 -20.38
C LEU A 177 0.78 3.64 -21.08
N ILE A 178 1.38 4.56 -20.33
CA ILE A 178 2.31 5.56 -20.88
C ILE A 178 3.48 4.85 -21.55
N GLY A 179 4.08 3.84 -20.91
CA GLY A 179 5.15 3.04 -21.51
C GLY A 179 4.73 2.41 -22.85
N VAL A 180 3.57 1.75 -22.87
CA VAL A 180 3.03 1.14 -24.10
C VAL A 180 2.79 2.19 -25.21
N MET A 181 2.31 3.39 -24.85
CA MET A 181 2.05 4.47 -25.83
C MET A 181 3.34 5.12 -26.36
N LEU A 182 4.41 5.10 -25.59
CA LEU A 182 5.72 5.64 -25.98
C LEU A 182 6.55 4.64 -26.77
N SER A 183 6.23 3.37 -26.68
CA SER A 183 6.95 2.32 -27.40
C SER A 183 6.67 2.36 -28.90
N PRO A 184 7.70 2.12 -29.75
CA PRO A 184 7.56 2.20 -31.18
C PRO A 184 6.65 1.10 -31.78
N ASP A 185 6.51 -0.04 -31.09
CA ASP A 185 5.75 -1.18 -31.60
C ASP A 185 4.83 -1.79 -30.50
N LEU A 186 3.63 -2.19 -30.89
CA LEU A 186 2.65 -2.84 -30.01
C LEU A 186 3.05 -4.26 -29.57
N SER A 187 4.07 -4.85 -30.21
CA SER A 187 4.65 -6.13 -29.79
C SER A 187 5.16 -6.11 -28.33
N VAL A 188 5.49 -4.93 -27.81
CA VAL A 188 5.86 -4.70 -26.41
C VAL A 188 4.80 -5.21 -25.43
N VAL A 189 3.52 -5.14 -25.78
CA VAL A 189 2.43 -5.65 -24.92
C VAL A 189 2.56 -7.16 -24.73
N GLN A 190 3.03 -7.90 -25.73
CA GLN A 190 3.25 -9.34 -25.60
C GLN A 190 4.45 -9.67 -24.69
N GLN A 191 5.46 -8.81 -24.68
CA GLN A 191 6.65 -8.96 -23.82
C GLN A 191 6.42 -8.54 -22.37
N THR A 192 5.45 -7.64 -22.13
CA THR A 192 5.22 -6.99 -20.84
C THR A 192 3.82 -7.24 -20.25
N TRP A 193 3.06 -8.22 -20.78
CA TRP A 193 1.69 -8.51 -20.35
C TRP A 193 1.55 -8.88 -18.88
N ASP A 194 2.62 -9.37 -18.27
CA ASP A 194 2.68 -9.75 -16.87
C ASP A 194 2.78 -8.54 -15.92
N ILE A 195 3.29 -7.39 -16.39
CA ILE A 195 3.48 -6.20 -15.55
C ILE A 195 2.15 -5.70 -14.94
N PRO A 196 1.04 -5.56 -15.68
CA PRO A 196 -0.25 -5.20 -15.07
C PRO A 196 -0.72 -6.18 -13.99
N ILE A 197 -0.47 -7.47 -14.15
CA ILE A 197 -0.81 -8.49 -13.16
C ILE A 197 0.06 -8.33 -11.90
N ARG A 198 1.34 -8.06 -12.08
CA ARG A 198 2.26 -7.75 -10.96
C ARG A 198 1.84 -6.48 -10.23
N ILE A 199 1.41 -5.43 -10.94
CA ILE A 199 0.85 -4.20 -10.33
C ILE A 199 -0.38 -4.52 -9.49
N LEU A 200 -1.33 -5.29 -10.03
CA LEU A 200 -2.55 -5.64 -9.29
C LEU A 200 -2.24 -6.50 -8.06
N SER A 201 -1.36 -7.50 -8.18
CA SER A 201 -0.98 -8.35 -7.05
C SER A 201 -0.22 -7.58 -5.97
N ALA A 202 0.74 -6.72 -6.36
CA ALA A 202 1.45 -5.84 -5.42
C ALA A 202 0.50 -4.85 -4.73
N SER A 203 -0.52 -4.35 -5.46
CA SER A 203 -1.57 -3.51 -4.87
C SER A 203 -2.38 -4.28 -3.83
N VAL A 204 -2.82 -5.49 -4.10
CA VAL A 204 -3.59 -6.31 -3.15
C VAL A 204 -2.78 -6.56 -1.87
N VAL A 205 -1.50 -6.91 -2.01
CA VAL A 205 -0.57 -7.11 -0.88
C VAL A 205 -0.43 -5.84 -0.03
N LEU A 206 -0.47 -4.67 -0.66
CA LEU A 206 -0.43 -3.40 0.05
C LEU A 206 -1.78 -3.07 0.70
N LEU A 207 -2.87 -3.15 -0.06
CA LEU A 207 -4.20 -2.68 0.35
C LEU A 207 -4.79 -3.51 1.51
N VAL A 208 -4.70 -4.82 1.43
CA VAL A 208 -5.42 -5.71 2.36
C VAL A 208 -4.88 -5.61 3.79
N PRO A 209 -3.59 -5.86 4.06
CA PRO A 209 -3.07 -5.79 5.42
C PRO A 209 -3.16 -4.37 6.01
N THR A 210 -2.84 -3.34 5.21
CA THR A 210 -2.87 -1.95 5.67
C THR A 210 -4.27 -1.51 6.06
N THR A 211 -5.29 -1.89 5.28
CA THR A 211 -6.70 -1.58 5.60
C THR A 211 -7.13 -2.25 6.89
N ILE A 212 -6.79 -3.52 7.07
CA ILE A 212 -7.17 -4.27 8.29
C ILE A 212 -6.50 -3.69 9.54
N VAL A 213 -5.22 -3.35 9.47
CA VAL A 213 -4.50 -2.70 10.59
C VAL A 213 -5.13 -1.34 10.92
N ALA A 214 -5.43 -0.53 9.91
CA ALA A 214 -6.09 0.75 10.08
C ALA A 214 -7.48 0.63 10.73
N MET A 215 -8.27 -0.35 10.27
CA MET A 215 -9.57 -0.68 10.87
C MET A 215 -9.42 -1.18 12.32
N CYS A 216 -8.38 -1.96 12.60
CA CYS A 216 -8.13 -2.47 13.95
C CYS A 216 -7.90 -1.31 14.93
N TYR A 217 -7.01 -0.37 14.60
CA TYR A 217 -6.80 0.82 15.43
C TYR A 217 -8.08 1.66 15.56
N SER A 218 -8.81 1.86 14.46
CA SER A 218 -10.05 2.61 14.49
C SER A 218 -11.17 1.94 15.33
N ALA A 219 -11.23 0.61 15.38
CA ALA A 219 -12.24 -0.13 16.14
C ALA A 219 -11.98 -0.15 17.65
N HIS A 220 -10.73 -0.01 18.07
CA HIS A 220 -10.36 -0.09 19.49
C HIS A 220 -10.35 1.25 20.20
N THR A 221 -10.53 2.38 19.49
CA THR A 221 -10.58 3.71 20.09
C THR A 221 -11.80 4.49 19.61
N SER A 222 -12.46 5.20 20.53
CA SER A 222 -13.53 6.15 20.20
C SER A 222 -12.96 7.52 19.79
N GLU A 223 -11.71 7.81 20.15
CA GLU A 223 -11.05 9.06 19.83
C GLU A 223 -10.18 8.93 18.58
N SER A 224 -10.54 9.69 17.56
CA SER A 224 -9.84 9.68 16.26
C SER A 224 -8.34 9.94 16.34
N ARG A 225 -7.91 10.77 17.32
CA ARG A 225 -6.50 11.12 17.51
C ARG A 225 -5.64 9.90 17.86
N TYR A 226 -6.12 9.03 18.73
CA TYR A 226 -5.39 7.84 19.13
C TYR A 226 -5.28 6.81 18.01
N ALA A 227 -6.31 6.67 17.18
CA ALA A 227 -6.24 5.79 16.02
C ALA A 227 -5.18 6.27 15.01
N SER A 228 -5.15 7.58 14.70
CA SER A 228 -4.10 8.16 13.85
C SER A 228 -2.72 8.01 14.47
N PHE A 229 -2.58 8.31 15.77
CA PHE A 229 -1.30 8.20 16.47
C PHE A 229 -0.77 6.77 16.43
N SER A 230 -1.59 5.77 16.75
CA SER A 230 -1.19 4.35 16.70
C SER A 230 -0.77 3.93 15.30
N TRP A 231 -1.47 4.41 14.27
CA TRP A 231 -1.11 4.16 12.88
C TRP A 231 0.28 4.71 12.54
N PHE A 232 0.51 6.01 12.78
CA PHE A 232 1.81 6.62 12.50
C PHE A 232 2.93 6.03 13.34
N ALA A 233 2.67 5.76 14.63
CA ALA A 233 3.64 5.14 15.52
C ALA A 233 4.10 3.79 14.99
N THR A 234 3.19 2.94 14.52
CA THR A 234 3.53 1.62 13.95
C THR A 234 4.49 1.74 12.77
N TRP A 235 4.24 2.69 11.85
CA TRP A 235 5.08 2.88 10.67
C TRP A 235 6.43 3.51 11.03
N ILE A 236 6.43 4.57 11.83
CA ILE A 236 7.65 5.31 12.21
C ILE A 236 8.53 4.44 13.12
N LEU A 237 7.97 3.89 14.20
CA LEU A 237 8.75 3.07 15.12
C LEU A 237 9.27 1.79 14.48
N GLY A 238 8.46 1.13 13.64
CA GLY A 238 8.91 -0.04 12.89
C GLY A 238 10.06 0.30 11.93
N PHE A 239 9.96 1.41 11.20
CA PHE A 239 11.02 1.87 10.31
C PHE A 239 12.30 2.22 11.08
N VAL A 240 12.19 3.03 12.13
CA VAL A 240 13.33 3.46 12.96
C VAL A 240 13.99 2.27 13.65
N ALA A 241 13.21 1.34 14.20
CA ALA A 241 13.75 0.13 14.83
C ALA A 241 14.57 -0.70 13.84
N TYR A 242 14.05 -0.91 12.63
CA TYR A 242 14.80 -1.60 11.58
C TYR A 242 16.09 -0.86 11.24
N GLN A 243 16.05 0.45 11.05
CA GLN A 243 17.24 1.25 10.72
C GLN A 243 18.31 1.18 11.81
N ILE A 244 17.91 1.30 13.09
CA ILE A 244 18.86 1.22 14.21
C ILE A 244 19.51 -0.17 14.26
N LEU A 245 18.71 -1.24 14.15
CA LEU A 245 19.22 -2.61 14.23
C LEU A 245 20.13 -2.98 13.07
N THR A 246 19.84 -2.50 11.85
CA THR A 246 20.67 -2.73 10.67
C THR A 246 21.89 -1.81 10.65
N PHE A 247 21.75 -0.55 11.08
CA PHE A 247 22.86 0.41 11.16
C PHE A 247 23.94 -0.04 12.15
N MET A 248 23.54 -0.58 13.31
CA MET A 248 24.49 -1.15 14.26
C MET A 248 25.28 -2.32 13.67
N GLY A 249 24.68 -3.08 12.74
CA GLY A 249 25.37 -4.18 12.07
C GLY A 249 26.33 -3.78 10.95
N THR A 250 26.07 -2.64 10.25
CA THR A 250 26.84 -2.25 9.06
C THR A 250 27.95 -1.24 9.32
N ASN A 251 27.80 -0.37 10.33
CA ASN A 251 28.75 0.73 10.59
C ASN A 251 29.92 0.40 11.52
N PHE A 252 29.91 -0.76 12.16
CA PHE A 252 31.14 -1.29 12.73
C PHE A 252 31.97 -1.89 11.59
N GLY A 253 32.68 -1.03 10.86
CA GLY A 253 33.54 -1.46 9.75
C GLY A 253 34.54 -2.55 10.16
N PRO A 254 35.15 -3.27 9.18
CA PRO A 254 35.95 -4.49 9.44
C PRO A 254 37.08 -4.32 10.44
N ARG A 255 37.57 -3.09 10.67
CA ARG A 255 38.64 -2.80 11.67
C ARG A 255 38.09 -2.71 13.10
N ARG A 256 36.94 -2.13 13.34
CA ARG A 256 36.28 -2.11 14.68
C ARG A 256 35.54 -3.43 14.98
N ARG A 257 35.17 -4.17 13.96
CA ARG A 257 34.57 -5.52 14.09
C ARG A 257 35.50 -6.51 14.78
N ARG A 258 36.83 -6.37 14.60
CA ARG A 258 37.84 -7.25 15.25
C ARG A 258 38.16 -6.89 16.70
N GLU A 259 37.91 -5.66 17.14
CA GLU A 259 38.26 -5.22 18.49
C GLU A 259 37.15 -5.36 19.54
N PHE A 260 35.88 -5.40 19.14
CA PHE A 260 34.78 -5.30 20.11
C PHE A 260 33.89 -6.52 20.27
N VAL A 261 33.87 -7.46 19.31
CA VAL A 261 33.02 -8.66 19.39
C VAL A 261 33.71 -9.82 18.71
N ASP A 262 33.86 -10.91 19.49
CA ASP A 262 34.17 -12.23 18.94
C ASP A 262 33.27 -12.46 17.72
N GLY A 263 33.87 -12.70 16.53
CA GLY A 263 33.20 -12.62 15.20
C GLY A 263 31.96 -13.50 15.05
N SER A 264 31.72 -14.41 16.02
CA SER A 264 30.58 -15.32 16.06
C SER A 264 29.23 -14.64 16.32
N LEU A 265 29.16 -13.52 17.06
CA LEU A 265 27.91 -12.87 17.41
C LEU A 265 27.33 -12.00 16.29
N LEU A 266 28.17 -11.42 15.43
CA LEU A 266 27.69 -10.59 14.31
C LEU A 266 27.34 -11.39 13.06
N GLU A 267 27.90 -12.57 12.91
CA GLU A 267 27.54 -13.53 11.87
C GLU A 267 26.15 -14.15 12.11
N SER A 268 25.69 -14.15 13.38
CA SER A 268 24.38 -14.65 13.79
C SER A 268 23.25 -13.64 13.74
N ILE A 269 23.50 -12.35 13.40
CA ILE A 269 22.42 -11.37 13.25
C ILE A 269 21.65 -11.66 11.97
N ASP A 270 20.54 -12.29 12.15
CA ASP A 270 19.58 -12.61 11.08
C ASP A 270 18.83 -11.33 10.68
N TYR A 271 19.43 -10.58 9.72
CA TYR A 271 18.83 -9.34 9.19
C TYR A 271 17.44 -9.57 8.65
N ASP A 272 17.10 -10.78 8.23
CA ASP A 272 15.77 -11.14 7.74
C ASP A 272 14.71 -11.09 8.85
N ARG A 273 15.04 -11.45 10.08
CA ARG A 273 14.11 -11.36 11.22
C ARG A 273 13.79 -9.91 11.58
N TRP A 274 14.78 -9.02 11.56
CA TRP A 274 14.57 -7.61 11.88
C TRP A 274 13.67 -6.89 10.86
N ARG A 275 13.65 -7.37 9.62
CA ARG A 275 12.77 -6.88 8.56
C ARG A 275 11.29 -7.04 8.92
N LEU A 276 10.94 -8.07 9.70
CA LEU A 276 9.58 -8.34 10.15
C LEU A 276 9.04 -7.30 11.14
N LEU A 277 9.92 -6.54 11.83
CA LEU A 277 9.50 -5.46 12.73
C LEU A 277 8.98 -4.23 11.98
N SER A 278 9.37 -4.06 10.74
CA SER A 278 9.01 -2.90 9.95
C SER A 278 7.98 -3.26 8.87
N PRO A 279 6.74 -2.76 8.96
CA PRO A 279 5.74 -2.94 7.91
C PRO A 279 6.24 -2.48 6.54
N TYR A 280 7.04 -1.39 6.52
CA TYR A 280 7.69 -0.88 5.32
C TYR A 280 8.57 -1.92 4.65
N HIS A 281 9.46 -2.57 5.40
CA HIS A 281 10.42 -3.52 4.86
C HIS A 281 9.77 -4.88 4.55
N ALA A 282 8.81 -5.33 5.37
CA ALA A 282 8.06 -6.56 5.13
C ALA A 282 7.24 -6.47 3.83
N LEU A 283 6.49 -5.38 3.64
CA LEU A 283 5.74 -5.14 2.40
C LEU A 283 6.69 -5.02 1.19
N GLY A 284 7.79 -4.28 1.35
CA GLY A 284 8.75 -4.09 0.26
C GLY A 284 9.41 -5.38 -0.21
N LYS A 285 9.72 -6.31 0.69
CA LYS A 285 10.27 -7.63 0.33
C LYS A 285 9.28 -8.42 -0.52
N VAL A 286 8.00 -8.45 -0.11
CA VAL A 286 6.96 -9.16 -0.87
C VAL A 286 6.70 -8.49 -2.22
N GLN A 287 6.66 -7.15 -2.28
CA GLN A 287 6.51 -6.44 -3.54
C GLN A 287 7.69 -6.67 -4.49
N ALA A 288 8.94 -6.61 -3.99
CA ALA A 288 10.13 -6.89 -4.79
C ALA A 288 10.10 -8.32 -5.38
N SER A 289 9.64 -9.28 -4.61
CA SER A 289 9.46 -10.66 -5.10
C SER A 289 8.37 -10.77 -6.18
N ILE A 290 7.24 -10.07 -6.02
CA ILE A 290 6.16 -10.05 -7.02
C ILE A 290 6.66 -9.46 -8.34
N PHE A 291 7.45 -8.38 -8.26
CA PHE A 291 8.03 -7.77 -9.45
C PHE A 291 9.22 -8.55 -10.02
N GLY A 292 9.72 -9.58 -9.33
CA GLY A 292 10.89 -10.35 -9.76
C GLY A 292 12.23 -9.61 -9.59
N LEU A 293 12.24 -8.54 -8.80
CA LEU A 293 13.40 -7.67 -8.55
C LEU A 293 14.00 -7.87 -7.15
N ASP A 294 13.80 -9.06 -6.58
CA ASP A 294 14.29 -9.35 -5.23
C ASP A 294 15.79 -9.62 -5.21
N THR A 295 16.56 -8.57 -5.00
CA THR A 295 18.02 -8.64 -4.86
C THR A 295 18.47 -8.81 -3.40
N THR A 296 17.53 -8.76 -2.45
CA THR A 296 17.88 -8.85 -1.04
C THR A 296 17.98 -10.30 -0.58
N PRO A 297 19.04 -10.67 0.17
CA PRO A 297 19.18 -12.04 0.67
C PRO A 297 18.03 -12.42 1.60
N GLY A 298 17.73 -13.71 1.66
CA GLY A 298 16.74 -14.30 2.54
C GLY A 298 15.37 -14.58 1.92
N SER A 299 14.61 -15.41 2.58
CA SER A 299 13.32 -15.90 2.11
C SER A 299 12.24 -14.83 2.18
N VAL A 300 11.32 -14.82 1.22
CA VAL A 300 10.11 -13.98 1.22
C VAL A 300 9.05 -14.56 2.17
N VAL A 301 9.11 -15.86 2.43
CA VAL A 301 8.08 -16.60 3.18
C VAL A 301 7.75 -15.98 4.54
N PRO A 302 8.71 -15.60 5.40
CA PRO A 302 8.39 -14.97 6.69
C PRO A 302 7.60 -13.66 6.55
N SER A 303 7.92 -12.83 5.57
CA SER A 303 7.20 -11.58 5.32
C SER A 303 5.76 -11.83 4.85
N VAL A 304 5.55 -12.81 3.98
CA VAL A 304 4.21 -13.20 3.51
C VAL A 304 3.39 -13.76 4.68
N LEU A 305 3.96 -14.66 5.48
CA LEU A 305 3.30 -15.23 6.66
C LEU A 305 2.93 -14.15 7.67
N LEU A 306 3.82 -13.18 7.92
CA LEU A 306 3.52 -12.03 8.78
C LEU A 306 2.32 -11.23 8.27
N LEU A 307 2.29 -10.88 6.98
CA LEU A 307 1.20 -10.09 6.41
C LEU A 307 -0.13 -10.85 6.45
N ILE A 308 -0.12 -12.15 6.20
CA ILE A 308 -1.30 -13.01 6.33
C ILE A 308 -1.76 -13.07 7.79
N ALA A 309 -0.84 -13.32 8.73
CA ALA A 309 -1.15 -13.39 10.14
C ALA A 309 -1.74 -12.06 10.66
N VAL A 310 -1.14 -10.93 10.33
CA VAL A 310 -1.63 -9.59 10.67
C VAL A 310 -3.04 -9.35 10.10
N THR A 311 -3.28 -9.80 8.87
CA THR A 311 -4.60 -9.67 8.23
C THR A 311 -5.65 -10.51 8.94
N ILE A 312 -5.37 -11.78 9.20
CA ILE A 312 -6.33 -12.70 9.83
C ILE A 312 -6.61 -12.28 11.28
N VAL A 313 -5.56 -12.05 12.06
CA VAL A 313 -5.68 -11.66 13.48
C VAL A 313 -6.36 -10.29 13.59
N GLY A 314 -5.96 -9.33 12.76
CA GLY A 314 -6.57 -8.00 12.74
C GLY A 314 -8.07 -8.06 12.38
N ALA A 315 -8.44 -8.80 11.35
CA ALA A 315 -9.84 -8.98 10.95
C ALA A 315 -10.67 -9.65 12.07
N TRP A 316 -10.10 -10.65 12.75
CA TRP A 316 -10.72 -11.31 13.88
C TRP A 316 -10.93 -10.35 15.06
N LEU A 317 -9.92 -9.54 15.40
CA LEU A 317 -10.00 -8.53 16.46
C LEU A 317 -11.08 -7.47 16.17
N VAL A 318 -11.12 -6.96 14.95
CA VAL A 318 -12.16 -6.00 14.52
C VAL A 318 -13.55 -6.63 14.65
N ARG A 319 -13.72 -7.83 14.12
CA ARG A 319 -15.00 -8.56 14.22
C ARG A 319 -15.42 -8.78 15.66
N ARG A 320 -14.52 -9.27 16.52
CA ARG A 320 -14.77 -9.50 17.94
C ARG A 320 -15.20 -8.22 18.65
N LYS A 321 -14.52 -7.11 18.38
CA LYS A 321 -14.84 -5.81 18.98
C LYS A 321 -16.22 -5.31 18.58
N ILE A 322 -16.58 -5.41 17.30
CA ILE A 322 -17.89 -4.99 16.82
C ILE A 322 -19.01 -5.88 17.41
N LEU A 323 -18.80 -7.20 17.49
CA LEU A 323 -19.76 -8.11 18.11
C LEU A 323 -19.95 -7.78 19.60
N ALA A 324 -18.90 -7.48 20.34
CA ALA A 324 -18.98 -7.09 21.74
C ALA A 324 -19.77 -5.78 21.95
N LEU A 325 -19.76 -4.87 20.98
CA LEU A 325 -20.56 -3.64 21.03
C LEU A 325 -22.05 -3.88 20.78
N LEU A 326 -22.39 -4.98 20.11
CA LEU A 326 -23.78 -5.35 19.80
C LEU A 326 -24.42 -6.22 20.88
N SER A 327 -23.62 -6.79 21.78
CA SER A 327 -24.11 -7.63 22.89
C SER A 327 -24.44 -6.83 24.16
N ILE A 328 -24.23 -5.52 24.15
CA ILE A 328 -24.60 -4.58 25.20
C ILE A 328 -25.93 -3.92 24.83
#